data_e043aeb35965ee6bb03952f6de5d3177
#
_entry.id   e043aeb35965ee6bb03952f6de5d3177
#
_cell.length_a   1.000
_cell.length_b   1.000
_cell.length_c   1.000
_cell.angle_alpha   90.00
_cell.angle_beta   90.00
_cell.angle_gamma   90.00
#
_symmetry.space_group_name_H-M   'P 1'
#
loop_
_entity.id
_entity.type
_entity.pdbx_description
1 polymer ?
#
loop_
_entity_poly.entity_id
_entity_poly.type
_entity_poly.pdbx_seq_one_letter_code
_entity_poly.pdbx_strand_id
1 'polypeptide(L)'
;QKEVAKTEVLISKVTITPKQIRALPSTGGEADIAQYLPVLPGVISTGDQGGQLYIRGGAPIQNKVLMDGLTIYNPFHSIGFFSVFETEAIRSVDVYTGGFGAQYGGRISAVVDIKTRDGNKKRLSGIVSGSPFQSKILLEGPISTLKETGGGSTSFMLTGKKSYIDQTSKTIYSRVNNGDGLPFNYTDLYGKVSFNSSNGSKVNLFGFNHQDNVNYSGIADLKWSANGGGASMSLIPGSASMIIGANLGYSDYQIDLKEADGYPRKSNINGFSLGLDFTS
;
A
#
# COMPACT_ATOMS: atom_id res chain seq x y z
N GLN A 1 -8.63 16.99 18.86
CA GLN A 1 -7.22 16.79 18.48
C GLN A 1 -6.21 17.18 19.57
N LYS A 2 -6.48 18.20 20.39
CA LYS A 2 -5.57 18.60 21.49
C LYS A 2 -5.65 17.70 22.73
N GLU A 3 -6.74 16.98 22.96
CA GLU A 3 -6.89 16.07 24.10
C GLU A 3 -6.27 14.71 23.83
N VAL A 4 -6.39 14.19 22.60
CA VAL A 4 -5.75 12.93 22.20
C VAL A 4 -4.21 13.01 22.29
N ALA A 5 -3.64 14.19 21.97
CA ALA A 5 -2.20 14.42 22.10
C ALA A 5 -1.67 14.42 23.54
N LYS A 6 -2.55 14.51 24.56
CA LYS A 6 -2.15 14.47 25.97
C LYS A 6 -2.14 13.07 26.59
N THR A 7 -2.86 12.11 26.00
CA THR A 7 -3.00 10.75 26.53
C THR A 7 -2.16 9.71 25.78
N GLU A 8 -1.79 9.97 24.53
CA GLU A 8 -0.91 9.09 23.76
C GLU A 8 0.42 9.77 23.44
N VAL A 9 1.41 9.59 24.32
CA VAL A 9 2.80 9.96 24.04
C VAL A 9 3.41 8.90 23.10
N LEU A 10 2.96 8.87 21.85
CA LEU A 10 3.61 8.09 20.80
C LEU A 10 4.80 8.89 20.25
N ILE A 11 5.91 8.82 20.96
CA ILE A 11 7.14 9.58 20.72
C ILE A 11 7.74 9.34 19.32
N SER A 12 7.27 8.32 18.61
CA SER A 12 7.89 7.87 17.35
C SER A 12 6.88 7.64 16.22
N LYS A 13 5.68 8.22 16.31
CA LYS A 13 4.65 8.13 15.27
C LYS A 13 4.67 9.38 14.39
N VAL A 14 4.73 9.17 13.08
CA VAL A 14 4.52 10.21 12.05
C VAL A 14 3.32 9.81 11.20
N THR A 15 2.32 10.68 11.12
CA THR A 15 1.17 10.46 10.22
C THR A 15 1.36 11.29 8.95
N ILE A 16 1.33 10.63 7.81
CA ILE A 16 1.53 11.20 6.48
C ILE A 16 0.19 11.20 5.75
N THR A 17 -0.10 12.30 5.08
CA THR A 17 -1.30 12.47 4.26
C THR A 17 -0.95 12.43 2.77
N PRO A 18 -1.88 12.09 1.87
CA PRO A 18 -1.64 12.16 0.41
C PRO A 18 -1.20 13.54 -0.07
N LYS A 19 -1.65 14.61 0.60
CA LYS A 19 -1.23 15.99 0.29
C LYS A 19 0.28 16.17 0.51
N GLN A 20 0.82 15.60 1.57
CA GLN A 20 2.27 15.67 1.86
C GLN A 20 3.07 14.83 0.87
N ILE A 21 2.56 13.63 0.49
CA ILE A 21 3.22 12.80 -0.51
C ILE A 21 3.30 13.55 -1.85
N ARG A 22 2.21 14.20 -2.28
CA ARG A 22 2.17 14.99 -3.52
C ARG A 22 3.00 16.27 -3.50
N ALA A 23 3.40 16.74 -2.34
CA ALA A 23 4.23 17.94 -2.22
C ALA A 23 5.72 17.70 -2.58
N LEU A 24 6.14 16.44 -2.63
CA LEU A 24 7.50 16.08 -3.04
C LEU A 24 7.62 15.93 -4.56
N PRO A 25 8.76 16.33 -5.14
CA PRO A 25 9.07 16.00 -6.52
C PRO A 25 9.05 14.49 -6.74
N SER A 26 8.42 14.04 -7.82
CA SER A 26 8.33 12.61 -8.11
C SER A 26 9.25 12.22 -9.27
N THR A 27 10.00 11.14 -9.10
CA THR A 27 10.92 10.62 -10.12
C THR A 27 10.16 10.04 -11.33
N GLY A 28 8.97 9.50 -11.11
CA GLY A 28 8.14 8.87 -12.14
C GLY A 28 7.06 9.76 -12.74
N GLY A 29 7.06 11.08 -12.44
CA GLY A 29 6.00 12.01 -12.86
C GLY A 29 4.73 11.91 -12.02
N GLU A 30 4.68 11.00 -11.03
CA GLU A 30 3.56 10.80 -10.13
C GLU A 30 4.03 10.62 -8.69
N ALA A 31 3.29 11.20 -7.75
CA ALA A 31 3.61 11.13 -6.33
C ALA A 31 3.49 9.69 -5.80
N ASP A 32 4.53 9.21 -5.15
CA ASP A 32 4.61 7.87 -4.60
C ASP A 32 5.16 7.88 -3.18
N ILE A 33 4.60 7.02 -2.32
CA ILE A 33 5.04 6.91 -0.92
C ILE A 33 6.48 6.38 -0.81
N ALA A 34 6.95 5.60 -1.79
CA ALA A 34 8.34 5.13 -1.84
C ALA A 34 9.35 6.29 -1.82
N GLN A 35 8.97 7.44 -2.37
CA GLN A 35 9.80 8.64 -2.42
C GLN A 35 9.65 9.50 -1.15
N TYR A 36 8.54 9.36 -0.43
CA TYR A 36 8.31 10.11 0.79
C TYR A 36 8.98 9.48 2.02
N LEU A 37 8.94 8.16 2.14
CA LEU A 37 9.45 7.46 3.32
C LEU A 37 10.92 7.80 3.64
N PRO A 38 11.85 7.91 2.67
CA PRO A 38 13.24 8.27 2.94
C PRO A 38 13.45 9.69 3.46
N VAL A 39 12.44 10.57 3.37
CA VAL A 39 12.50 11.94 3.92
C VAL A 39 12.31 11.94 5.44
N LEU A 40 11.76 10.85 6.00
CA LEU A 40 11.55 10.73 7.43
C LEU A 40 12.87 10.52 8.18
N PRO A 41 13.05 11.15 9.34
CA PRO A 41 14.26 10.96 10.15
C PRO A 41 14.48 9.49 10.53
N GLY A 42 15.69 9.00 10.27
CA GLY A 42 16.08 7.62 10.58
C GLY A 42 15.58 6.55 9.60
N VAL A 43 15.04 6.96 8.45
CA VAL A 43 14.68 6.07 7.35
C VAL A 43 15.73 6.19 6.25
N ILE A 44 16.30 5.06 5.86
CA ILE A 44 17.26 4.96 4.75
C ILE A 44 16.67 3.98 3.74
N SER A 45 16.65 4.37 2.48
CA SER A 45 16.26 3.50 1.37
C SER A 45 17.47 3.21 0.51
N THR A 46 17.61 1.97 0.07
CA THR A 46 18.64 1.59 -0.91
C THR A 46 18.26 1.95 -2.36
N GLY A 47 17.04 2.48 -2.56
CA GLY A 47 16.55 3.04 -3.81
C GLY A 47 16.60 2.05 -4.99
N ASP A 48 17.72 2.04 -5.66
CA ASP A 48 18.00 1.26 -6.88
C ASP A 48 18.18 -0.26 -6.66
N GLN A 49 18.25 -0.71 -5.41
CA GLN A 49 18.44 -2.12 -5.03
C GLN A 49 17.14 -2.76 -4.50
N GLY A 50 16.01 -2.53 -5.13
CA GLY A 50 14.76 -3.17 -4.78
C GLY A 50 13.97 -2.50 -3.65
N GLY A 51 14.21 -1.20 -3.39
CA GLY A 51 13.37 -0.40 -2.49
C GLY A 51 13.40 -0.83 -1.02
N GLN A 52 14.48 -1.40 -0.55
CA GLN A 52 14.58 -1.84 0.83
C GLN A 52 14.68 -0.66 1.79
N LEU A 53 13.88 -0.70 2.86
CA LEU A 53 13.86 0.32 3.90
C LEU A 53 14.58 -0.16 5.15
N TYR A 54 15.59 0.59 5.57
CA TYR A 54 16.26 0.46 6.84
C TYR A 54 15.77 1.57 7.77
N ILE A 55 15.12 1.21 8.86
CA ILE A 55 14.53 2.17 9.78
C ILE A 55 15.23 2.06 11.13
N ARG A 56 15.88 3.16 11.56
CA ARG A 56 16.70 3.24 12.79
C ARG A 56 17.70 2.08 12.93
N GLY A 57 18.35 1.70 11.83
CA GLY A 57 19.33 0.61 11.81
C GLY A 57 18.73 -0.81 11.76
N GLY A 58 17.41 -0.94 11.78
CA GLY A 58 16.74 -2.23 11.62
C GLY A 58 16.74 -2.69 10.17
N ALA A 59 16.91 -3.99 9.95
CA ALA A 59 16.89 -4.59 8.62
C ALA A 59 15.46 -4.54 8.00
N PRO A 60 15.33 -4.52 6.67
CA PRO A 60 14.04 -4.45 5.98
C PRO A 60 13.04 -5.52 6.40
N ILE A 61 13.49 -6.74 6.65
CA ILE A 61 12.66 -7.85 7.13
C ILE A 61 12.10 -7.65 8.54
N GLN A 62 12.65 -6.71 9.30
CA GLN A 62 12.19 -6.36 10.65
C GLN A 62 11.10 -5.31 10.65
N ASN A 63 10.82 -4.71 9.51
CA ASN A 63 9.73 -3.77 9.33
C ASN A 63 8.43 -4.51 9.02
N LYS A 64 7.31 -3.94 9.45
CA LYS A 64 5.96 -4.40 9.12
C LYS A 64 5.27 -3.36 8.27
N VAL A 65 4.86 -3.74 7.07
CA VAL A 65 4.05 -2.87 6.21
C VAL A 65 2.65 -3.45 6.15
N LEU A 66 1.67 -2.63 6.46
CA LEU A 66 0.26 -2.99 6.46
C LEU A 66 -0.51 -2.12 5.46
N MET A 67 -1.49 -2.71 4.80
CA MET A 67 -2.52 -1.99 4.04
C MET A 67 -3.89 -2.48 4.49
N ASP A 68 -4.68 -1.58 5.07
CA ASP A 68 -5.98 -1.87 5.68
C ASP A 68 -5.95 -3.08 6.67
N GLY A 69 -4.81 -3.26 7.37
CA GLY A 69 -4.60 -4.34 8.34
C GLY A 69 -3.98 -5.63 7.76
N LEU A 70 -3.84 -5.75 6.44
CA LEU A 70 -3.15 -6.87 5.80
C LEU A 70 -1.64 -6.63 5.68
N THR A 71 -0.85 -7.66 5.93
CA THR A 71 0.59 -7.60 5.72
C THR A 71 0.93 -7.57 4.23
N ILE A 72 1.68 -6.54 3.82
CA ILE A 72 2.30 -6.44 2.51
C ILE A 72 3.76 -6.86 2.66
N TYR A 73 4.11 -8.03 2.14
CA TYR A 73 5.44 -8.60 2.30
C TYR A 73 6.50 -7.88 1.48
N ASN A 74 6.13 -7.40 0.28
CA ASN A 74 6.98 -6.56 -0.55
C ASN A 74 6.23 -5.29 -0.97
N PRO A 75 6.52 -4.13 -0.34
CA PRO A 75 5.80 -2.89 -0.60
C PRO A 75 6.32 -2.10 -1.80
N PHE A 76 7.44 -2.52 -2.40
CA PHE A 76 8.08 -1.82 -3.51
C PHE A 76 8.30 -2.72 -4.70
N HIS A 77 8.23 -2.13 -5.87
CA HIS A 77 8.63 -2.78 -7.10
C HIS A 77 10.15 -2.92 -7.18
N SER A 78 10.63 -3.84 -8.01
CA SER A 78 12.05 -4.23 -8.08
C SER A 78 12.99 -3.07 -8.38
N ILE A 79 12.51 -2.02 -9.06
CA ILE A 79 13.28 -0.81 -9.30
C ILE A 79 13.39 0.10 -8.04
N GLY A 80 12.58 -0.14 -7.01
CA GLY A 80 12.63 0.58 -5.74
C GLY A 80 12.07 2.00 -5.72
N PHE A 81 11.84 2.60 -6.88
CA PHE A 81 11.28 3.96 -7.00
C PHE A 81 9.75 4.01 -6.95
N PHE A 82 9.10 2.90 -7.14
CA PHE A 82 7.66 2.79 -7.19
C PHE A 82 7.18 1.81 -6.12
N SER A 83 6.12 2.22 -5.40
CA SER A 83 5.44 1.34 -4.45
C SER A 83 4.26 0.64 -5.11
N VAL A 84 3.79 -0.42 -4.47
CA VAL A 84 2.55 -1.12 -4.87
C VAL A 84 1.30 -0.29 -4.54
N PHE A 85 1.43 0.80 -3.78
CA PHE A 85 0.32 1.60 -3.30
C PHE A 85 -0.08 2.69 -4.28
N GLU A 86 -1.39 2.93 -4.40
CA GLU A 86 -1.93 4.06 -5.16
C GLU A 86 -2.17 5.24 -4.22
N THR A 87 -1.41 6.32 -4.42
CA THR A 87 -1.46 7.51 -3.55
C THR A 87 -2.86 8.12 -3.46
N GLU A 88 -3.63 8.09 -4.55
CA GLU A 88 -5.00 8.61 -4.57
C GLU A 88 -6.00 7.75 -3.78
N ALA A 89 -5.68 6.48 -3.54
CA ALA A 89 -6.46 5.59 -2.70
C ALA A 89 -6.13 5.73 -1.22
N ILE A 90 -4.98 6.31 -0.86
CA ILE A 90 -4.54 6.46 0.52
C ILE A 90 -5.40 7.51 1.25
N ARG A 91 -5.77 7.20 2.48
CA ARG A 91 -6.33 8.14 3.45
C ARG A 91 -5.25 8.75 4.34
N SER A 92 -4.42 7.88 4.92
CA SER A 92 -3.29 8.24 5.80
C SER A 92 -2.29 7.10 5.85
N VAL A 93 -1.05 7.44 6.16
CA VAL A 93 0.01 6.49 6.46
C VAL A 93 0.57 6.82 7.83
N ASP A 94 0.46 5.89 8.76
CA ASP A 94 1.04 5.99 10.08
C ASP A 94 2.38 5.24 10.08
N VAL A 95 3.48 5.95 10.29
CA VAL A 95 4.83 5.39 10.38
C VAL A 95 5.28 5.42 11.83
N TYR A 96 5.53 4.25 12.39
CA TYR A 96 6.07 4.07 13.72
C TYR A 96 7.53 3.63 13.58
N THR A 97 8.45 4.50 13.93
CA THR A 97 9.89 4.20 13.85
C THR A 97 10.44 3.56 15.13
N GLY A 98 9.57 3.18 16.05
CA GLY A 98 9.82 2.51 17.32
C GLY A 98 8.67 2.79 18.30
N GLY A 99 8.62 2.06 19.43
CA GLY A 99 7.62 2.28 20.47
C GLY A 99 6.16 2.05 20.06
N PHE A 100 5.91 1.18 19.09
CA PHE A 100 4.58 0.82 18.64
C PHE A 100 3.89 -0.16 19.60
N GLY A 101 2.56 -0.12 19.63
CA GLY A 101 1.75 -0.96 20.51
C GLY A 101 1.81 -2.46 20.16
N ALA A 102 1.39 -3.29 21.11
CA ALA A 102 1.40 -4.75 21.00
C ALA A 102 0.54 -5.29 19.82
N GLN A 103 -0.44 -4.50 19.34
CA GLN A 103 -1.24 -4.84 18.16
C GLN A 103 -0.39 -5.03 16.88
N TYR A 104 0.79 -4.46 16.83
CA TYR A 104 1.71 -4.58 15.69
C TYR A 104 2.76 -5.68 15.87
N GLY A 105 2.46 -6.74 16.62
CA GLY A 105 3.37 -7.85 16.85
C GLY A 105 3.98 -8.48 15.61
N GLY A 106 5.03 -9.29 15.79
CA GLY A 106 5.69 -10.07 14.72
C GLY A 106 6.81 -9.34 13.98
N ARG A 107 7.09 -8.06 14.29
CA ARG A 107 8.25 -7.29 13.81
C ARG A 107 8.77 -6.40 14.92
N ILE A 108 10.05 -6.00 14.84
CA ILE A 108 10.77 -5.34 15.96
C ILE A 108 11.35 -3.97 15.61
N SER A 109 11.44 -3.59 14.33
CA SER A 109 12.06 -2.32 13.95
C SER A 109 11.03 -1.21 13.76
N ALA A 110 10.18 -1.31 12.76
CA ALA A 110 9.21 -0.27 12.43
C ALA A 110 7.90 -0.84 11.89
N VAL A 111 6.86 0.01 11.93
CA VAL A 111 5.57 -0.30 11.32
C VAL A 111 5.17 0.85 10.40
N VAL A 112 4.76 0.51 9.19
CA VAL A 112 4.14 1.41 8.21
C VAL A 112 2.72 0.93 8.01
N ASP A 113 1.74 1.64 8.57
CA ASP A 113 0.32 1.28 8.52
C ASP A 113 -0.41 2.22 7.54
N ILE A 114 -0.75 1.69 6.38
CA ILE A 114 -1.41 2.40 5.30
C ILE A 114 -2.91 2.14 5.37
N LYS A 115 -3.67 3.21 5.53
CA LYS A 115 -5.13 3.17 5.52
C LYS A 115 -5.65 3.78 4.25
N THR A 116 -6.46 3.01 3.52
CA THR A 116 -7.13 3.51 2.33
C THR A 116 -8.40 4.27 2.68
N ARG A 117 -8.81 5.17 1.80
CA ARG A 117 -10.06 5.91 1.95
C ARG A 117 -11.26 5.11 1.43
N ASP A 118 -12.45 5.58 1.71
CA ASP A 118 -13.66 5.09 1.06
C ASP A 118 -13.77 5.65 -0.36
N GLY A 119 -14.49 4.96 -1.22
CA GLY A 119 -14.93 5.50 -2.49
C GLY A 119 -15.90 6.66 -2.33
N ASN A 120 -16.09 7.43 -3.41
CA ASN A 120 -16.99 8.56 -3.41
C ASN A 120 -18.44 8.11 -3.12
N LYS A 121 -19.06 8.70 -2.09
CA LYS A 121 -20.42 8.34 -1.64
C LYS A 121 -21.54 9.06 -2.37
N LYS A 122 -21.21 10.08 -3.18
CA LYS A 122 -22.19 10.98 -3.79
C LYS A 122 -22.34 10.80 -5.30
N ARG A 123 -21.24 10.57 -6.00
CA ARG A 123 -21.21 10.48 -7.47
C ARG A 123 -20.14 9.53 -7.95
N LEU A 124 -20.34 8.99 -9.15
CA LEU A 124 -19.29 8.31 -9.88
C LEU A 124 -18.20 9.32 -10.24
N SER A 125 -16.96 8.98 -9.97
CA SER A 125 -15.78 9.77 -10.30
C SER A 125 -14.61 8.88 -10.62
N GLY A 126 -13.64 9.40 -11.36
CA GLY A 126 -12.44 8.66 -11.71
C GLY A 126 -11.28 9.60 -11.99
N ILE A 127 -10.10 9.03 -11.92
CA ILE A 127 -8.83 9.67 -12.26
C ILE A 127 -8.14 8.76 -13.26
N VAL A 128 -7.69 9.32 -14.37
CA VAL A 128 -6.79 8.66 -15.32
C VAL A 128 -5.53 9.49 -15.39
N SER A 129 -4.41 8.87 -15.24
CA SER A 129 -3.11 9.52 -15.27
C SER A 129 -2.12 8.66 -16.07
N GLY A 130 -1.18 9.31 -16.74
CA GLY A 130 -0.16 8.64 -17.50
C GLY A 130 1.14 9.43 -17.48
N SER A 131 2.24 8.69 -17.40
CA SER A 131 3.60 9.18 -17.52
C SER A 131 4.37 8.33 -18.53
N PRO A 132 5.59 8.70 -18.93
CA PRO A 132 6.39 7.82 -19.78
C PRO A 132 6.71 6.44 -19.18
N PHE A 133 6.49 6.25 -17.89
CA PHE A 133 6.84 5.02 -17.18
C PHE A 133 5.67 4.13 -16.85
N GLN A 134 4.49 4.74 -16.60
CA GLN A 134 3.30 4.02 -16.14
C GLN A 134 2.03 4.77 -16.48
N SER A 135 0.93 4.04 -16.50
CA SER A 135 -0.43 4.57 -16.49
C SER A 135 -1.21 4.04 -15.31
N LYS A 136 -2.16 4.82 -14.85
CA LYS A 136 -3.06 4.43 -13.76
C LYS A 136 -4.48 4.90 -14.00
N ILE A 137 -5.40 4.17 -13.40
CA ILE A 137 -6.81 4.49 -13.35
C ILE A 137 -7.31 4.31 -11.92
N LEU A 138 -8.12 5.22 -11.47
CA LEU A 138 -8.92 5.08 -10.27
C LEU A 138 -10.38 5.34 -10.66
N LEU A 139 -11.27 4.44 -10.29
CA LEU A 139 -12.71 4.56 -10.47
C LEU A 139 -13.39 4.36 -9.13
N GLU A 140 -14.28 5.26 -8.78
CA GLU A 140 -14.99 5.21 -7.51
C GLU A 140 -16.41 5.77 -7.62
N GLY A 141 -17.29 5.30 -6.77
CA GLY A 141 -18.65 5.80 -6.76
C GLY A 141 -19.55 5.13 -5.75
N PRO A 142 -20.80 5.62 -5.62
CA PRO A 142 -21.80 4.99 -4.78
C PRO A 142 -22.37 3.73 -5.46
N ILE A 143 -22.52 2.66 -4.69
CA ILE A 143 -23.40 1.53 -5.00
C ILE A 143 -24.80 1.88 -4.47
N SER A 144 -24.85 2.45 -3.25
CA SER A 144 -26.06 3.02 -2.67
C SER A 144 -25.72 4.40 -2.11
N THR A 145 -26.42 5.42 -2.61
CA THR A 145 -26.18 6.82 -2.23
C THR A 145 -26.65 7.09 -0.79
N LEU A 146 -25.94 7.99 -0.14
CA LEU A 146 -26.35 8.54 1.16
C LEU A 146 -27.67 9.30 0.96
N LYS A 147 -28.74 8.89 1.66
CA LYS A 147 -30.03 9.59 1.64
C LYS A 147 -29.97 10.84 2.51
N GLU A 148 -30.58 11.92 2.06
CA GLU A 148 -30.65 13.21 2.80
C GLU A 148 -31.33 13.05 4.18
N THR A 149 -32.26 12.11 4.30
CA THR A 149 -32.99 11.80 5.53
C THR A 149 -32.20 11.00 6.58
N GLY A 150 -30.91 10.81 6.35
CA GLY A 150 -30.07 9.97 7.21
C GLY A 150 -30.28 8.48 6.88
N GLY A 151 -29.23 7.83 6.48
CA GLY A 151 -29.23 6.41 6.11
C GLY A 151 -27.81 5.91 5.91
N GLY A 152 -27.67 4.62 5.73
CA GLY A 152 -26.39 4.02 5.33
C GLY A 152 -26.02 4.39 3.88
N SER A 153 -24.77 4.25 3.54
CA SER A 153 -24.25 4.36 2.18
C SER A 153 -23.28 3.25 1.88
N THR A 154 -23.29 2.81 0.63
CA THR A 154 -22.29 1.85 0.13
C THR A 154 -21.56 2.48 -1.03
N SER A 155 -20.23 2.43 -1.00
CA SER A 155 -19.38 2.95 -2.06
C SER A 155 -18.30 1.96 -2.44
N PHE A 156 -17.84 2.04 -3.67
CA PHE A 156 -16.71 1.26 -4.17
C PHE A 156 -15.56 2.16 -4.60
N MET A 157 -14.37 1.60 -4.60
CA MET A 157 -13.15 2.16 -5.18
C MET A 157 -12.36 1.04 -5.84
N LEU A 158 -11.93 1.26 -7.08
CA LEU A 158 -11.09 0.37 -7.86
C LEU A 158 -9.89 1.17 -8.36
N THR A 159 -8.70 0.61 -8.24
CA THR A 159 -7.49 1.19 -8.82
C THR A 159 -6.76 0.15 -9.65
N GLY A 160 -6.17 0.62 -10.74
CA GLY A 160 -5.28 -0.18 -11.57
C GLY A 160 -4.07 0.66 -11.98
N LYS A 161 -2.89 0.09 -11.89
CA LYS A 161 -1.64 0.72 -12.30
C LYS A 161 -0.84 -0.27 -13.15
N LYS A 162 -0.34 0.18 -14.29
CA LYS A 162 0.46 -0.62 -15.22
C LYS A 162 1.71 0.14 -15.62
N SER A 163 2.86 -0.46 -15.39
CA SER A 163 4.13 0.03 -15.91
C SER A 163 4.44 -0.57 -17.29
N TYR A 164 5.05 0.24 -18.12
CA TYR A 164 5.58 -0.10 -19.44
C TYR A 164 6.98 0.47 -19.64
N ILE A 165 7.70 0.66 -18.54
CA ILE A 165 9.05 1.24 -18.53
C ILE A 165 10.05 0.40 -19.32
N ASP A 166 9.85 -0.93 -19.38
CA ASP A 166 10.62 -1.86 -20.20
C ASP A 166 10.55 -1.56 -21.70
N GLN A 167 9.48 -0.90 -22.15
CA GLN A 167 9.28 -0.51 -23.55
C GLN A 167 9.73 0.94 -23.78
N THR A 168 9.23 1.87 -22.98
CA THR A 168 9.48 3.29 -23.18
C THR A 168 10.91 3.69 -22.89
N SER A 169 11.60 3.02 -21.97
CA SER A 169 12.99 3.30 -21.65
C SER A 169 13.96 3.04 -22.82
N LYS A 170 13.62 2.15 -23.74
CA LYS A 170 14.39 1.91 -24.97
C LYS A 170 14.53 3.18 -25.81
N THR A 171 13.46 3.97 -25.86
CA THR A 171 13.44 5.23 -26.61
C THR A 171 13.99 6.39 -25.79
N ILE A 172 13.59 6.49 -24.51
CA ILE A 172 13.96 7.61 -23.64
C ILE A 172 15.41 7.52 -23.20
N TYR A 173 15.88 6.31 -22.91
CA TYR A 173 17.21 6.01 -22.40
C TYR A 173 17.96 5.05 -23.33
N SER A 174 18.12 5.41 -24.58
CA SER A 174 18.68 4.57 -25.64
C SER A 174 20.11 4.03 -25.39
N ARG A 175 20.81 4.53 -24.37
CA ARG A 175 22.15 4.07 -23.97
C ARG A 175 22.15 3.14 -22.76
N VAL A 176 21.01 3.00 -22.07
CA VAL A 176 20.92 2.12 -20.91
C VAL A 176 20.78 0.68 -21.38
N ASN A 177 21.53 -0.22 -20.73
CA ASN A 177 21.51 -1.65 -21.01
C ASN A 177 21.75 -1.96 -22.50
N ASN A 178 22.74 -1.29 -23.13
CA ASN A 178 23.08 -1.44 -24.56
C ASN A 178 21.92 -1.15 -25.53
N GLY A 179 20.92 -0.39 -25.12
CA GLY A 179 19.72 -0.09 -25.91
C GLY A 179 18.53 -0.99 -25.62
N ASP A 180 18.67 -2.01 -24.80
CA ASP A 180 17.58 -2.92 -24.42
C ASP A 180 16.60 -2.30 -23.42
N GLY A 181 16.93 -1.10 -22.88
CA GLY A 181 16.11 -0.39 -21.94
C GLY A 181 16.17 -0.97 -20.52
N LEU A 182 15.24 -0.54 -19.67
CA LEU A 182 15.13 -1.01 -18.30
C LEU A 182 14.33 -2.33 -18.26
N PRO A 183 14.80 -3.35 -17.55
CA PRO A 183 14.24 -4.70 -17.60
C PRO A 183 13.03 -4.91 -16.67
N PHE A 184 12.28 -3.85 -16.35
CA PHE A 184 11.24 -3.88 -15.31
C PHE A 184 9.86 -3.60 -15.88
N ASN A 185 8.87 -4.33 -15.44
CA ASN A 185 7.47 -3.94 -15.59
C ASN A 185 6.63 -4.49 -14.44
N TYR A 186 5.54 -3.81 -14.12
CA TYR A 186 4.66 -4.22 -13.03
C TYR A 186 3.19 -3.89 -13.30
N THR A 187 2.33 -4.52 -12.53
CA THR A 187 0.88 -4.29 -12.55
C THR A 187 0.35 -4.37 -11.13
N ASP A 188 -0.43 -3.37 -10.73
CA ASP A 188 -1.09 -3.31 -9.45
C ASP A 188 -2.59 -3.13 -9.63
N LEU A 189 -3.34 -3.90 -8.88
CA LEU A 189 -4.79 -3.79 -8.78
C LEU A 189 -5.18 -3.72 -7.30
N TYR A 190 -6.11 -2.84 -6.98
CA TYR A 190 -6.71 -2.76 -5.66
C TYR A 190 -8.21 -2.46 -5.80
N GLY A 191 -9.01 -3.09 -4.96
CA GLY A 191 -10.44 -2.85 -4.89
C GLY A 191 -10.95 -2.80 -3.47
N LYS A 192 -11.90 -1.92 -3.20
CA LYS A 192 -12.54 -1.76 -1.89
C LYS A 192 -14.02 -1.45 -2.03
N VAL A 193 -14.84 -2.10 -1.20
CA VAL A 193 -16.25 -1.76 -0.99
C VAL A 193 -16.43 -1.37 0.47
N SER A 194 -17.04 -0.21 0.70
CA SER A 194 -17.25 0.35 2.03
C SER A 194 -18.74 0.49 2.31
N PHE A 195 -19.21 -0.17 3.37
CA PHE A 195 -20.56 -0.06 3.89
C PHE A 195 -20.53 0.85 5.12
N ASN A 196 -21.30 1.91 5.09
CA ASN A 196 -21.38 2.88 6.18
C ASN A 196 -22.82 2.93 6.67
N SER A 197 -23.03 2.71 7.95
CA SER A 197 -24.33 2.82 8.60
C SER A 197 -24.59 4.26 9.07
N SER A 198 -25.86 4.59 9.34
CA SER A 198 -26.27 5.89 9.87
C SER A 198 -25.73 6.19 11.27
N ASN A 199 -25.47 5.16 12.09
CA ASN A 199 -24.90 5.32 13.44
C ASN A 199 -23.37 5.46 13.44
N GLY A 200 -22.71 5.53 12.27
CA GLY A 200 -21.27 5.62 12.15
C GLY A 200 -20.54 4.29 12.11
N SER A 201 -21.24 3.16 12.29
CA SER A 201 -20.65 1.84 12.10
C SER A 201 -20.25 1.63 10.64
N LYS A 202 -19.17 0.91 10.42
CA LYS A 202 -18.56 0.73 9.11
C LYS A 202 -18.04 -0.69 8.92
N VAL A 203 -18.21 -1.21 7.70
CA VAL A 203 -17.61 -2.47 7.24
C VAL A 203 -16.94 -2.19 5.90
N ASN A 204 -15.71 -2.66 5.73
CA ASN A 204 -14.99 -2.62 4.46
C ASN A 204 -14.66 -4.04 4.03
N LEU A 205 -14.80 -4.29 2.74
CA LEU A 205 -14.24 -5.45 2.06
C LEU A 205 -13.22 -4.94 1.05
N PHE A 206 -12.05 -5.56 0.99
CA PHE A 206 -10.99 -5.11 0.10
C PHE A 206 -10.10 -6.26 -0.37
N GLY A 207 -9.42 -6.03 -1.48
CA GLY A 207 -8.48 -6.98 -2.03
C GLY A 207 -7.48 -6.31 -2.96
N PHE A 208 -6.34 -6.97 -3.16
CA PHE A 208 -5.28 -6.50 -4.02
C PHE A 208 -4.62 -7.64 -4.79
N ASN A 209 -4.04 -7.29 -5.93
CA ASN A 209 -3.12 -8.11 -6.71
C ASN A 209 -1.97 -7.21 -7.19
N HIS A 210 -0.76 -7.57 -6.84
CA HIS A 210 0.46 -6.90 -7.27
C HIS A 210 1.35 -7.90 -7.99
N GLN A 211 1.94 -7.48 -9.11
CA GLN A 211 2.83 -8.32 -9.92
C GLN A 211 4.01 -7.48 -10.38
N ASP A 212 5.17 -8.08 -10.37
CA ASP A 212 6.40 -7.47 -10.85
C ASP A 212 7.20 -8.49 -11.66
N ASN A 213 7.78 -8.03 -12.75
CA ASN A 213 8.62 -8.83 -13.62
C ASN A 213 9.91 -8.07 -13.92
N VAL A 214 11.02 -8.74 -13.72
CA VAL A 214 12.36 -8.26 -14.04
C VAL A 214 13.03 -9.28 -14.95
N ASN A 215 13.44 -8.85 -16.13
CA ASN A 215 14.15 -9.70 -17.09
C ASN A 215 15.52 -9.11 -17.41
N TYR A 216 16.55 -9.63 -16.78
CA TYR A 216 17.94 -9.34 -17.13
C TYR A 216 18.37 -10.33 -18.19
N SER A 217 18.32 -9.93 -19.46
CA SER A 217 18.64 -10.77 -20.63
C SER A 217 19.94 -11.56 -20.44
N GLY A 218 19.84 -12.89 -20.44
CA GLY A 218 20.98 -13.79 -20.27
C GLY A 218 21.55 -13.91 -18.85
N ILE A 219 20.97 -13.26 -17.85
CA ILE A 219 21.45 -13.31 -16.46
C ILE A 219 20.38 -13.92 -15.55
N ALA A 220 19.22 -13.31 -15.46
CA ALA A 220 18.16 -13.78 -14.57
C ALA A 220 16.77 -13.24 -14.95
N ASP A 221 15.76 -14.07 -14.73
CA ASP A 221 14.35 -13.71 -14.68
C ASP A 221 13.88 -13.74 -13.23
N LEU A 222 13.40 -12.61 -12.74
CA LEU A 222 12.78 -12.49 -11.43
C LEU A 222 11.32 -12.08 -11.61
N LYS A 223 10.41 -12.84 -11.01
CA LYS A 223 8.98 -12.50 -10.96
C LYS A 223 8.50 -12.62 -9.55
N TRP A 224 7.70 -11.68 -9.12
CA TRP A 224 6.97 -11.86 -7.88
C TRP A 224 5.52 -11.42 -8.03
N SER A 225 4.68 -12.02 -7.22
CA SER A 225 3.28 -11.66 -7.09
C SER A 225 2.86 -11.61 -5.64
N ALA A 226 2.00 -10.67 -5.31
CA ALA A 226 1.38 -10.57 -4.01
C ALA A 226 -0.13 -10.45 -4.19
N ASN A 227 -0.88 -11.26 -3.45
CA ASN A 227 -2.32 -11.27 -3.46
C ASN A 227 -2.83 -11.16 -2.03
N GLY A 228 -3.96 -10.55 -1.86
CA GLY A 228 -4.60 -10.54 -0.55
C GLY A 228 -6.01 -10.00 -0.60
N GLY A 229 -6.72 -10.29 0.46
CA GLY A 229 -8.06 -9.79 0.63
C GLY A 229 -8.51 -9.91 2.07
N GLY A 230 -9.43 -9.04 2.47
CA GLY A 230 -9.88 -9.01 3.84
C GLY A 230 -11.12 -8.16 4.06
N ALA A 231 -11.52 -8.16 5.32
CA ALA A 231 -12.59 -7.34 5.83
C ALA A 231 -12.11 -6.58 7.07
N SER A 232 -12.52 -5.35 7.20
CA SER A 232 -12.38 -4.58 8.44
C SER A 232 -13.72 -4.01 8.87
N MET A 233 -13.96 -3.98 10.17
CA MET A 233 -15.22 -3.55 10.76
C MET A 233 -14.94 -2.60 11.91
N SER A 234 -15.74 -1.55 12.03
CA SER A 234 -15.82 -0.68 13.19
C SER A 234 -17.29 -0.52 13.55
N LEU A 235 -17.69 -1.07 14.68
CA LEU A 235 -19.07 -1.02 15.18
C LEU A 235 -19.17 -0.03 16.33
N ILE A 236 -20.22 0.79 16.29
CA ILE A 236 -20.61 1.72 17.35
C ILE A 236 -21.96 1.20 17.90
N PRO A 237 -21.96 0.45 19.00
CA PRO A 237 -23.20 0.00 19.63
C PRO A 237 -24.02 1.20 20.12
N GLY A 238 -25.35 1.19 19.90
CA GLY A 238 -26.22 2.33 20.22
C GLY A 238 -26.35 2.68 21.71
N SER A 239 -25.89 1.80 22.60
CA SER A 239 -26.04 1.94 24.05
C SER A 239 -24.73 2.01 24.83
N ALA A 240 -23.59 1.90 24.17
CA ALA A 240 -22.29 1.85 24.81
C ALA A 240 -21.36 2.96 24.29
N SER A 241 -20.61 3.60 25.18
CA SER A 241 -19.50 4.52 24.85
C SER A 241 -18.27 3.74 24.39
N MET A 242 -18.46 2.73 23.56
CA MET A 242 -17.42 1.80 23.14
C MET A 242 -17.47 1.60 21.62
N ILE A 243 -16.31 1.56 21.00
CA ILE A 243 -16.15 1.17 19.59
C ILE A 243 -15.53 -0.24 19.56
N ILE A 244 -16.12 -1.11 18.78
CA ILE A 244 -15.60 -2.46 18.55
C ILE A 244 -14.98 -2.50 17.17
N GLY A 245 -13.68 -2.70 17.10
CA GLY A 245 -12.93 -2.92 15.86
C GLY A 245 -12.72 -4.43 15.63
N ALA A 246 -12.79 -4.84 14.38
CA ALA A 246 -12.38 -6.17 13.97
C ALA A 246 -11.75 -6.12 12.58
N ASN A 247 -10.74 -6.95 12.37
CA ASN A 247 -10.15 -7.18 11.05
C ASN A 247 -9.91 -8.67 10.84
N LEU A 248 -10.08 -9.10 9.60
CA LEU A 248 -9.80 -10.46 9.14
C LEU A 248 -9.20 -10.35 7.75
N GLY A 249 -8.15 -11.10 7.48
CA GLY A 249 -7.61 -11.12 6.14
C GLY A 249 -6.60 -12.22 5.88
N TYR A 250 -6.31 -12.39 4.61
CA TYR A 250 -5.31 -13.31 4.08
C TYR A 250 -4.42 -12.55 3.11
N SER A 251 -3.13 -12.79 3.18
CA SER A 251 -2.15 -12.28 2.22
C SER A 251 -1.17 -13.38 1.83
N ASP A 252 -0.78 -13.36 0.57
CA ASP A 252 0.13 -14.30 -0.08
C ASP A 252 1.19 -13.52 -0.86
N TYR A 253 2.41 -13.98 -0.82
CA TYR A 253 3.53 -13.44 -1.61
C TYR A 253 4.35 -14.60 -2.16
N GLN A 254 4.54 -14.61 -3.46
CA GLN A 254 5.34 -15.60 -4.17
C GLN A 254 6.44 -14.90 -4.96
N ILE A 255 7.63 -15.49 -4.94
CA ILE A 255 8.77 -15.06 -5.75
C ILE A 255 9.30 -16.26 -6.54
N ASP A 256 9.53 -16.06 -7.83
CA ASP A 256 10.11 -17.00 -8.75
C ASP A 256 11.40 -16.40 -9.33
N LEU A 257 12.52 -17.05 -9.13
CA LEU A 257 13.82 -16.64 -9.65
C LEU A 257 14.37 -17.75 -10.55
N LYS A 258 14.75 -17.39 -11.77
CA LYS A 258 15.44 -18.26 -12.73
C LYS A 258 16.70 -17.55 -13.18
N GLU A 259 17.86 -18.05 -12.76
CA GLU A 259 19.18 -17.63 -13.24
C GLU A 259 19.56 -18.40 -14.51
N ALA A 260 20.42 -17.83 -15.36
CA ALA A 260 20.82 -18.43 -16.64
C ALA A 260 21.43 -19.82 -16.48
N ASP A 261 22.26 -19.99 -15.45
CA ASP A 261 23.00 -21.23 -15.17
C ASP A 261 22.44 -22.00 -13.95
N GLY A 262 21.26 -21.59 -13.45
CA GLY A 262 20.69 -22.11 -12.20
C GLY A 262 19.37 -22.85 -12.38
N TYR A 263 19.05 -23.67 -11.38
CA TYR A 263 17.72 -24.25 -11.27
C TYR A 263 16.69 -23.18 -10.86
N PRO A 264 15.47 -23.21 -11.40
CA PRO A 264 14.40 -22.32 -10.96
C PRO A 264 14.15 -22.45 -9.46
N ARG A 265 14.12 -21.32 -8.78
CA ARG A 265 13.84 -21.25 -7.34
C ARG A 265 12.51 -20.55 -7.12
N LYS A 266 11.67 -21.16 -6.30
CA LYS A 266 10.39 -20.59 -5.87
C LYS A 266 10.37 -20.46 -4.37
N SER A 267 9.85 -19.34 -3.89
CA SER A 267 9.57 -19.13 -2.48
C SER A 267 8.17 -18.53 -2.34
N ASN A 268 7.46 -18.96 -1.31
CA ASN A 268 6.13 -18.46 -1.00
C ASN A 268 6.03 -18.20 0.50
N ILE A 269 5.36 -17.11 0.84
CA ILE A 269 4.96 -16.79 2.22
C ILE A 269 3.51 -16.34 2.20
N ASN A 270 2.70 -16.91 3.08
CA ASN A 270 1.32 -16.50 3.24
C ASN A 270 0.93 -16.44 4.72
N GLY A 271 -0.18 -15.78 5.01
CA GLY A 271 -0.64 -15.67 6.38
C GLY A 271 -2.06 -15.16 6.49
N PHE A 272 -2.71 -15.60 7.55
CA PHE A 272 -3.97 -15.06 8.01
C PHE A 272 -3.72 -14.01 9.08
N SER A 273 -4.54 -12.97 9.09
CA SER A 273 -4.59 -11.97 10.14
C SER A 273 -5.99 -11.91 10.72
N LEU A 274 -6.09 -11.90 12.04
CA LEU A 274 -7.31 -11.66 12.78
C LEU A 274 -6.97 -10.67 13.90
N GLY A 275 -7.76 -9.61 14.01
CA GLY A 275 -7.63 -8.63 15.08
C GLY A 275 -9.00 -8.26 15.64
N LEU A 276 -9.05 -8.05 16.94
CA LEU A 276 -10.19 -7.50 17.67
C LEU A 276 -9.67 -6.40 18.58
N ASP A 277 -10.34 -5.26 18.56
CA ASP A 277 -10.02 -4.12 19.44
C ASP A 277 -11.29 -3.53 20.03
N PHE A 278 -11.15 -3.03 21.25
CA PHE A 278 -12.20 -2.37 22.00
C PHE A 278 -11.68 -1.04 22.50
N THR A 279 -12.31 0.04 22.10
CA THR A 279 -11.95 1.39 22.51
C THR A 279 -13.13 2.03 23.23
N SER A 280 -12.94 2.49 24.48
CA SER A 280 -13.94 3.15 25.32
C SER A 280 -13.62 4.62 25.50
#